data_8f5a6c3b99d2c08b089165c2ec3dfe40
#
_entry.id   8f5a6c3b99d2c08b089165c2ec3dfe40
#
_cell.length_a   1.000
_cell.length_b   1.000
_cell.length_c   1.000
_cell.angle_alpha   90.00
_cell.angle_beta   90.00
_cell.angle_gamma   90.00
#
_symmetry.space_group_name_H-M   'P 1'
#
loop_
_entity.id
_entity.type
_entity.pdbx_description
1 polymer ?
#
loop_
_entity_poly.entity_id
_entity_poly.type
_entity_poly.pdbx_seq_one_letter_code
_entity_poly.pdbx_strand_id
1 'polypeptide(L)'
;WHDQKIGKLQSLHVYFRPYHFKPDKLHRAVALTEFGGYTLAVPGHTWGDKRFGYKGFRDSASLGEAFRKLYETQIIPAKEQGLCACVYTQLSDVEDELNGFVTYDRKTVKLPKSLVREVSLQLRK
;
A
#
# COMPACT_ATOMS: atom_id res chain seq x y z
N TRP A 1 14.13 -0.13 7.75
CA TRP A 1 13.41 -1.15 8.54
C TRP A 1 14.36 -2.22 9.08
N HIS A 2 14.23 -2.55 10.37
CA HIS A 2 15.05 -3.56 11.03
C HIS A 2 14.16 -4.58 11.76
N ASP A 3 14.33 -5.87 11.42
CA ASP A 3 13.63 -6.97 12.10
C ASP A 3 14.32 -7.27 13.44
N GLN A 4 13.59 -7.15 14.54
CA GLN A 4 14.11 -7.41 15.88
C GLN A 4 14.20 -8.91 16.22
N LYS A 5 13.70 -9.78 15.35
CA LYS A 5 13.75 -11.25 15.46
C LYS A 5 13.07 -11.82 16.71
N ILE A 6 12.10 -11.10 17.26
CA ILE A 6 11.29 -11.51 18.41
C ILE A 6 9.81 -11.58 18.03
N GLY A 7 8.98 -12.20 18.89
CA GLY A 7 7.55 -12.33 18.66
C GLY A 7 7.19 -13.43 17.65
N LYS A 8 5.92 -13.46 17.25
CA LYS A 8 5.32 -14.46 16.36
C LYS A 8 5.11 -13.96 14.92
N LEU A 9 5.40 -12.70 14.65
CA LEU A 9 5.19 -12.06 13.37
C LEU A 9 6.49 -11.49 12.82
N GLN A 10 6.80 -11.80 11.56
CA GLN A 10 7.77 -11.06 10.79
C GLN A 10 7.06 -9.92 10.07
N SER A 11 7.30 -8.69 10.51
CA SER A 11 6.78 -7.48 9.91
C SER A 11 7.75 -6.96 8.85
N LEU A 12 7.24 -6.66 7.64
CA LEU A 12 8.05 -6.19 6.52
C LEU A 12 7.52 -4.85 6.00
N HIS A 13 8.45 -3.94 5.67
CA HIS A 13 8.17 -2.70 4.93
C HIS A 13 8.86 -2.77 3.57
N VAL A 14 8.10 -2.69 2.49
CA VAL A 14 8.65 -2.80 1.12
C VAL A 14 8.11 -1.68 0.25
N TYR A 15 9.03 -0.79 -0.14
CA TYR A 15 8.80 0.31 -1.07
C TYR A 15 9.84 0.25 -2.21
N PHE A 16 9.63 0.97 -3.30
CA PHE A 16 10.55 1.15 -4.44
C PHE A 16 10.97 -0.10 -5.20
N ARG A 17 10.57 -1.28 -4.77
CA ARG A 17 10.92 -2.55 -5.40
C ARG A 17 9.74 -3.51 -5.39
N PRO A 18 9.67 -4.47 -6.31
CA PRO A 18 8.68 -5.54 -6.27
C PRO A 18 8.81 -6.37 -4.99
N TYR A 19 7.66 -6.74 -4.43
CA TYR A 19 7.59 -7.68 -3.33
C TYR A 19 7.47 -9.11 -3.84
N HIS A 20 8.29 -9.99 -3.30
CA HIS A 20 8.21 -11.44 -3.50
C HIS A 20 8.18 -12.12 -2.14
N PHE A 21 7.19 -12.98 -1.93
CA PHE A 21 7.06 -13.72 -0.68
C PHE A 21 8.27 -14.62 -0.45
N LYS A 22 8.73 -14.65 0.80
CA LYS A 22 9.70 -15.61 1.32
C LYS A 22 9.27 -16.05 2.70
N PRO A 23 9.25 -17.35 3.01
CA PRO A 23 9.02 -17.84 4.36
C PRO A 23 10.05 -17.25 5.33
N ASP A 24 9.61 -16.96 6.56
CA ASP A 24 10.53 -16.51 7.59
C ASP A 24 11.41 -17.67 8.10
N LYS A 25 12.70 -17.42 8.23
CA LYS A 25 13.68 -18.42 8.73
C LYS A 25 13.43 -18.82 10.19
N LEU A 26 12.74 -17.98 10.96
CA LEU A 26 12.35 -18.26 12.34
C LEU A 26 10.93 -18.86 12.44
N HIS A 27 10.34 -19.26 11.30
CA HIS A 27 9.00 -19.85 11.21
C HIS A 27 7.87 -18.97 11.79
N ARG A 28 8.03 -17.66 11.75
CA ARG A 28 6.99 -16.70 12.14
C ARG A 28 6.00 -16.47 10.99
N ALA A 29 4.81 -16.03 11.31
CA ALA A 29 3.88 -15.55 10.30
C ALA A 29 4.44 -14.30 9.61
N VAL A 30 4.36 -14.25 8.28
CA VAL A 30 4.91 -13.13 7.49
C VAL A 30 3.80 -12.14 7.17
N ALA A 31 4.00 -10.88 7.54
CA ALA A 31 3.10 -9.78 7.22
C ALA A 31 3.85 -8.64 6.51
N LEU A 32 3.26 -8.15 5.43
CA LEU A 32 3.70 -6.94 4.74
C LEU A 32 2.98 -5.74 5.36
N THR A 33 3.56 -5.19 6.42
CA THR A 33 2.91 -4.18 7.28
C THR A 33 2.97 -2.77 6.71
N GLU A 34 3.84 -2.53 5.73
CA GLU A 34 3.83 -1.31 4.92
C GLU A 34 4.27 -1.61 3.48
N PHE A 35 3.50 -1.12 2.51
CA PHE A 35 3.84 -1.19 1.09
C PHE A 35 3.01 -0.20 0.27
N GLY A 36 3.35 -0.03 -0.99
CA GLY A 36 2.67 0.87 -1.91
C GLY A 36 3.21 2.30 -1.80
N GLY A 37 2.61 3.12 -0.97
CA GLY A 37 3.02 4.51 -0.80
C GLY A 37 2.83 5.35 -2.06
N TYR A 38 1.89 4.98 -2.92
CA TYR A 38 1.63 5.66 -4.19
C TYR A 38 1.00 7.02 -3.96
N THR A 39 1.62 8.05 -4.55
CA THR A 39 1.33 9.45 -4.28
C THR A 39 0.53 10.09 -5.41
N LEU A 40 -0.55 10.76 -5.05
CA LEU A 40 -1.29 11.64 -5.93
C LEU A 40 -1.63 12.94 -5.19
N ALA A 41 -1.11 14.06 -5.69
CA ALA A 41 -1.51 15.38 -5.21
C ALA A 41 -2.84 15.78 -5.87
N VAL A 42 -3.83 16.15 -5.05
CA VAL A 42 -5.11 16.68 -5.52
C VAL A 42 -5.11 18.19 -5.33
N PRO A 43 -5.17 18.99 -6.39
CA PRO A 43 -5.16 20.46 -6.30
C PRO A 43 -6.25 20.98 -5.34
N GLY A 44 -5.90 21.87 -4.45
CA GLY A 44 -6.81 22.44 -3.45
C GLY A 44 -7.09 21.55 -2.23
N HIS A 45 -6.50 20.33 -2.18
CA HIS A 45 -6.70 19.36 -1.11
C HIS A 45 -5.38 18.82 -0.57
N THR A 46 -4.32 19.63 -0.56
CA THR A 46 -3.03 19.34 0.04
C THR A 46 -2.85 20.16 1.32
N TRP A 47 -2.18 19.60 2.32
CA TRP A 47 -1.89 20.29 3.58
C TRP A 47 -1.01 21.54 3.37
N GLY A 48 0.03 21.42 2.55
CA GLY A 48 0.98 22.46 2.23
C GLY A 48 1.57 22.32 0.83
N ASP A 49 2.64 23.03 0.57
CA ASP A 49 3.31 23.03 -0.73
C ASP A 49 4.33 21.89 -0.90
N LYS A 50 4.78 21.31 0.20
CA LYS A 50 5.69 20.18 0.17
C LYS A 50 4.94 18.90 -0.19
N ARG A 51 5.65 18.03 -0.88
CA ARG A 51 5.09 16.76 -1.36
C ARG A 51 6.06 15.64 -1.06
N PHE A 52 5.60 14.67 -0.30
CA PHE A 52 6.32 13.44 -0.03
C PHE A 52 5.49 12.22 -0.42
N GLY A 53 6.17 11.19 -0.88
CA GLY A 53 5.61 9.89 -1.20
C GLY A 53 6.60 9.05 -1.99
N TYR A 54 6.30 7.78 -2.16
CA TYR A 54 7.27 6.84 -2.70
C TYR A 54 7.25 6.76 -4.22
N LYS A 55 6.08 6.86 -4.85
CA LYS A 55 5.94 6.87 -6.31
C LYS A 55 4.78 7.77 -6.70
N GLY A 56 5.07 8.80 -7.50
CA GLY A 56 4.09 9.81 -7.93
C GLY A 56 3.29 9.41 -9.15
N PHE A 57 2.00 9.79 -9.16
CA PHE A 57 1.07 9.65 -10.29
C PHE A 57 0.46 10.99 -10.63
N ARG A 58 -0.03 11.14 -11.87
CA ARG A 58 -0.60 12.39 -12.38
C ARG A 58 -2.11 12.50 -12.15
N ASP A 59 -2.79 11.37 -12.12
CA ASP A 59 -4.25 11.30 -12.08
C ASP A 59 -4.73 10.01 -11.40
N SER A 60 -6.02 9.99 -11.09
CA SER A 60 -6.68 8.85 -10.44
C SER A 60 -6.66 7.58 -11.32
N ALA A 61 -6.70 7.73 -12.65
CA ALA A 61 -6.72 6.58 -13.55
C ALA A 61 -5.38 5.83 -13.51
N SER A 62 -4.26 6.55 -13.67
CA SER A 62 -2.92 5.96 -13.60
C SER A 62 -2.59 5.39 -12.22
N LEU A 63 -3.02 6.08 -11.15
CA LEU A 63 -2.91 5.58 -9.79
C LEU A 63 -3.71 4.28 -9.60
N GLY A 64 -4.95 4.23 -10.11
CA GLY A 64 -5.82 3.05 -10.02
C GLY A 64 -5.25 1.85 -10.75
N GLU A 65 -4.72 2.06 -11.96
CA GLU A 65 -4.06 1.00 -12.74
C GLU A 65 -2.84 0.44 -12.02
N ALA A 66 -2.00 1.32 -11.49
CA ALA A 66 -0.82 0.91 -10.72
C ALA A 66 -1.19 0.17 -9.43
N PHE A 67 -2.23 0.62 -8.73
CA PHE A 67 -2.77 -0.06 -7.54
C PHE A 67 -3.27 -1.47 -7.88
N ARG A 68 -4.09 -1.62 -8.93
CA ARG A 68 -4.55 -2.93 -9.42
C ARG A 68 -3.37 -3.85 -9.73
N LYS A 69 -2.44 -3.37 -10.53
CA LYS A 69 -1.25 -4.13 -10.93
C LYS A 69 -0.42 -4.58 -9.74
N LEU A 70 -0.22 -3.70 -8.73
CA LEU A 70 0.51 -4.03 -7.51
C LEU A 70 -0.11 -5.24 -6.81
N TYR A 71 -1.42 -5.25 -6.64
CA TYR A 71 -2.11 -6.35 -5.98
C TYR A 71 -2.11 -7.63 -6.83
N GLU A 72 -2.46 -7.54 -8.09
CA GLU A 72 -2.55 -8.70 -8.99
C GLU A 72 -1.20 -9.40 -9.21
N THR A 73 -0.11 -8.62 -9.29
CA THR A 73 1.21 -9.19 -9.60
C THR A 73 2.09 -9.48 -8.38
N GLN A 74 1.78 -8.92 -7.22
CA GLN A 74 2.63 -9.04 -6.04
C GLN A 74 1.90 -9.56 -4.81
N ILE A 75 0.78 -8.94 -4.42
CA ILE A 75 0.14 -9.22 -3.14
C ILE A 75 -0.71 -10.49 -3.19
N ILE A 76 -1.53 -10.65 -4.23
CA ILE A 76 -2.37 -11.85 -4.39
C ILE A 76 -1.50 -13.10 -4.56
N PRO A 77 -0.48 -13.13 -5.42
CA PRO A 77 0.44 -14.26 -5.49
C PRO A 77 1.19 -14.53 -4.17
N ALA A 78 1.57 -13.47 -3.44
CA ALA A 78 2.23 -13.63 -2.14
C ALA A 78 1.29 -14.24 -1.08
N LYS A 79 0.02 -13.86 -1.07
CA LYS A 79 -1.01 -14.47 -0.20
C LYS A 79 -1.12 -15.97 -0.46
N GLU A 80 -1.17 -16.38 -1.73
CA GLU A 80 -1.23 -17.80 -2.11
C GLU A 80 0.00 -18.60 -1.65
N GLN A 81 1.14 -17.94 -1.50
CA GLN A 81 2.38 -18.53 -1.02
C GLN A 81 2.53 -18.51 0.51
N GLY A 82 1.69 -17.79 1.25
CA GLY A 82 1.71 -17.77 2.71
C GLY A 82 1.83 -16.40 3.37
N LEU A 83 1.72 -15.28 2.62
CA LEU A 83 1.59 -13.95 3.22
C LEU A 83 0.29 -13.90 4.02
N CYS A 84 0.36 -13.68 5.34
CA CYS A 84 -0.80 -13.77 6.21
C CYS A 84 -1.54 -12.44 6.42
N ALA A 85 -0.87 -11.32 6.20
CA ALA A 85 -1.47 -9.99 6.31
C ALA A 85 -0.73 -8.97 5.45
N CYS A 86 -1.44 -7.93 5.02
CA CYS A 86 -0.84 -6.79 4.34
C CYS A 86 -1.56 -5.49 4.74
N VAL A 87 -0.80 -4.40 4.85
CA VAL A 87 -1.30 -3.06 5.16
C VAL A 87 -0.77 -2.08 4.11
N TYR A 88 -1.66 -1.59 3.27
CA TYR A 88 -1.30 -0.57 2.28
C TYR A 88 -1.05 0.79 2.94
N THR A 89 0.00 1.47 2.55
CA THR A 89 0.34 2.82 3.01
C THR A 89 -0.15 3.86 2.01
N GLN A 90 -1.24 4.66 2.32
CA GLN A 90 -1.96 4.65 3.57
C GLN A 90 -3.44 5.03 3.34
N LEU A 91 -4.24 5.10 4.39
CA LEU A 91 -5.67 5.40 4.29
C LEU A 91 -5.94 6.87 3.93
N SER A 92 -5.27 7.80 4.59
CA SER A 92 -5.43 9.24 4.40
C SER A 92 -4.08 9.92 4.23
N ASP A 93 -4.02 10.98 3.43
CA ASP A 93 -2.86 11.87 3.44
C ASP A 93 -2.63 12.42 4.86
N VAL A 94 -1.38 12.58 5.23
CA VAL A 94 -0.95 13.14 6.50
C VAL A 94 0.14 14.18 6.24
N GLU A 95 -0.18 15.44 6.51
CA GLU A 95 0.74 16.57 6.28
C GLU A 95 1.30 16.56 4.84
N ASP A 96 2.62 16.46 4.68
CA ASP A 96 3.29 16.45 3.39
C ASP A 96 3.23 15.09 2.68
N GLU A 97 2.80 14.02 3.35
CA GLU A 97 2.63 12.70 2.77
C GLU A 97 1.32 12.60 1.99
N LEU A 98 1.42 12.50 0.67
CA LEU A 98 0.29 12.50 -0.26
C LEU A 98 -0.02 11.09 -0.81
N ASN A 99 0.24 10.06 -0.03
CA ASN A 99 0.08 8.65 -0.40
C ASN A 99 -1.18 7.98 0.18
N GLY A 100 -2.12 8.78 0.66
CA GLY A 100 -3.41 8.29 1.13
C GLY A 100 -4.39 7.90 0.02
N PHE A 101 -5.36 7.04 0.34
CA PHE A 101 -6.53 6.80 -0.53
C PHE A 101 -7.47 8.01 -0.56
N VAL A 102 -7.45 8.81 0.50
CA VAL A 102 -8.21 10.05 0.61
C VAL A 102 -7.29 11.21 0.94
N THR A 103 -7.70 12.41 0.57
CA THR A 103 -6.98 13.65 0.92
C THR A 103 -7.02 13.91 2.43
N TYR A 104 -6.08 14.73 2.94
CA TYR A 104 -5.96 15.04 4.39
C TYR A 104 -7.26 15.60 4.98
N ASP A 105 -7.99 16.40 4.20
CA ASP A 105 -9.28 16.99 4.57
C ASP A 105 -10.47 16.04 4.37
N ARG A 106 -10.22 14.82 3.86
CA ARG A 106 -11.17 13.74 3.57
C ARG A 106 -12.26 14.10 2.56
N LYS A 107 -12.09 15.18 1.82
CA LYS A 107 -13.07 15.62 0.82
C LYS A 107 -12.97 14.88 -0.50
N THR A 108 -11.80 14.34 -0.85
CA THR A 108 -11.57 13.65 -2.11
C THR A 108 -11.06 12.23 -1.89
N VAL A 109 -11.72 11.27 -2.53
CA VAL A 109 -11.26 9.88 -2.64
C VAL A 109 -10.46 9.75 -3.93
N LYS A 110 -9.19 9.39 -3.83
CA LYS A 110 -8.24 9.37 -4.95
C LYS A 110 -8.38 8.13 -5.84
N LEU A 111 -8.87 7.02 -5.29
CA LEU A 111 -9.08 5.76 -6.00
C LEU A 111 -10.58 5.44 -6.09
N PRO A 112 -11.05 4.85 -7.20
CA PRO A 112 -12.41 4.34 -7.28
C PRO A 112 -12.70 3.33 -6.17
N LYS A 113 -13.74 3.55 -5.38
CA LYS A 113 -14.14 2.63 -4.28
C LYS A 113 -14.41 1.22 -4.79
N SER A 114 -14.97 1.09 -6.00
CA SER A 114 -15.23 -0.18 -6.67
C SER A 114 -13.95 -0.98 -6.89
N LEU A 115 -12.87 -0.32 -7.34
CA LEU A 115 -11.57 -0.94 -7.55
C LEU A 115 -10.98 -1.47 -6.23
N VAL A 116 -10.98 -0.65 -5.19
CA VAL A 116 -10.46 -1.07 -3.87
C VAL A 116 -11.25 -2.25 -3.32
N ARG A 117 -12.59 -2.22 -3.48
CA ARG A 117 -13.47 -3.32 -3.08
C ARG A 117 -13.19 -4.60 -3.85
N GLU A 118 -13.07 -4.51 -5.18
CA GLU A 118 -12.79 -5.65 -6.06
C GLU A 118 -11.49 -6.36 -5.65
N VAL A 119 -10.41 -5.60 -5.48
CA VAL A 119 -9.11 -6.12 -5.05
C VAL A 119 -9.19 -6.74 -3.65
N SER A 120 -9.86 -6.07 -2.71
CA SER A 120 -10.04 -6.59 -1.34
C SER A 120 -10.82 -7.90 -1.30
N LEU A 121 -11.80 -8.09 -2.18
CA LEU A 121 -12.56 -9.32 -2.28
C LEU A 121 -11.70 -10.49 -2.81
N GLN A 122 -10.75 -10.23 -3.70
CA GLN A 122 -9.81 -11.26 -4.16
C GLN A 122 -8.89 -11.76 -3.04
N LEU A 123 -8.51 -10.88 -2.11
CA LEU A 123 -7.70 -11.28 -0.95
C LEU A 123 -8.45 -12.15 0.06
N ARG A 124 -9.78 -12.16 0.04
CA ARG A 124 -10.62 -12.97 0.95
C ARG A 124 -10.91 -14.38 0.44
N LYS A 125 -10.67 -14.62 -0.82
CA LYS A 125 -10.83 -15.94 -1.45
C LYS A 125 -9.62 -16.83 -1.11
#